data_39a9265b43e70e4a0ee7ad1b06a37049
#
_entry.id   39a9265b43e70e4a0ee7ad1b06a37049
#
_cell.length_a   1.000
_cell.length_b   1.000
_cell.length_c   1.000
_cell.angle_alpha   90.00
_cell.angle_beta   90.00
_cell.angle_gamma   90.00
#
_symmetry.space_group_name_H-M   'P 1'
#
loop_
_entity.id
_entity.type
_entity.pdbx_description
1 polymer ?
#
loop_
_entity_poly.entity_id
_entity_poly.type
_entity_poly.pdbx_seq_one_letter_code
_entity_poly.pdbx_strand_id
1 'polypeptide(L)'
;MKIFWFFLVFCFCGCTISLDGPEQPVKYVDLEKFMGKWYVIAFTPTFVDEGAENGIETYRLGEDGNIEIEYTFSIDGEFESHLQTGIVQPDPSNAKWRLKYNWLISFDYYLIVEIDPKYEYTVIGVPDRSYVWVMSREKKMDEKQLVEILTRLKERGYDMEKIERMKFSS
;
A
#
# COMPACT_ATOMS: atom_id res chain seq x y z
N MET A 1 40.28 46.40 -26.45
CA MET A 1 39.01 46.26 -25.75
C MET A 1 38.65 44.75 -25.72
N LYS A 2 39.01 44.05 -24.66
CA LYS A 2 38.81 42.60 -24.50
C LYS A 2 37.55 42.38 -23.70
N ILE A 3 36.51 41.76 -24.35
CA ILE A 3 35.24 41.44 -23.74
C ILE A 3 35.43 40.05 -23.09
N PHE A 4 35.36 40.02 -21.75
CA PHE A 4 35.35 38.83 -20.93
C PHE A 4 33.90 38.31 -20.86
N TRP A 5 33.61 37.18 -21.46
CA TRP A 5 32.34 36.47 -21.28
C TRP A 5 32.43 35.62 -20.03
N PHE A 6 31.65 36.02 -19.04
CA PHE A 6 31.44 35.25 -17.82
C PHE A 6 30.38 34.15 -18.11
N PHE A 7 30.82 32.90 -18.24
CA PHE A 7 29.94 31.78 -18.26
C PHE A 7 29.46 31.49 -16.84
N LEU A 8 28.19 31.81 -16.54
CA LEU A 8 27.51 31.44 -15.31
C LEU A 8 27.14 29.94 -15.39
N VAL A 9 27.93 29.06 -14.75
CA VAL A 9 27.61 27.66 -14.60
C VAL A 9 26.53 27.54 -13.53
N PHE A 10 25.28 27.34 -13.96
CA PHE A 10 24.19 26.96 -13.07
C PHE A 10 24.41 25.51 -12.64
N CYS A 11 24.94 25.33 -11.43
CA CYS A 11 25.01 24.02 -10.79
C CYS A 11 23.60 23.64 -10.34
N PHE A 12 22.88 22.84 -11.16
CA PHE A 12 21.67 22.16 -10.70
C PHE A 12 22.07 21.11 -9.68
N CYS A 13 22.01 21.46 -8.40
CA CYS A 13 22.08 20.50 -7.32
C CYS A 13 20.77 19.68 -7.34
N GLY A 14 20.72 18.64 -8.17
CA GLY A 14 19.66 17.66 -8.14
C GLY A 14 19.77 16.91 -6.81
N CYS A 15 18.87 17.16 -5.87
CA CYS A 15 18.66 16.27 -4.74
C CYS A 15 18.21 14.92 -5.29
N THR A 16 19.15 14.01 -5.53
CA THR A 16 18.86 12.59 -5.66
C THR A 16 18.42 12.13 -4.27
N ILE A 17 17.12 11.91 -4.10
CA ILE A 17 16.60 11.20 -2.94
C ILE A 17 17.18 9.81 -3.06
N SER A 18 18.11 9.46 -2.18
CA SER A 18 18.63 8.09 -2.06
C SER A 18 17.47 7.23 -1.56
N LEU A 19 17.01 6.30 -2.39
CA LEU A 19 16.02 5.28 -2.02
C LEU A 19 16.67 4.12 -1.24
N ASP A 20 17.86 4.36 -0.67
CA ASP A 20 18.60 3.37 0.11
C ASP A 20 17.91 3.16 1.46
N GLY A 21 17.36 1.99 1.63
CA GLY A 21 16.74 1.55 2.88
C GLY A 21 15.36 0.94 2.68
N PRO A 22 14.85 0.24 3.70
CA PRO A 22 13.52 -0.38 3.65
C PRO A 22 12.42 0.69 3.64
N GLU A 23 11.27 0.31 3.08
CA GLU A 23 10.06 1.14 3.11
C GLU A 23 9.68 1.48 4.56
N GLN A 24 9.17 2.68 4.75
CA GLN A 24 8.81 3.18 6.07
C GLN A 24 7.30 3.36 6.20
N PRO A 25 6.71 2.95 7.34
CA PRO A 25 5.30 3.18 7.62
C PRO A 25 5.03 4.65 7.91
N VAL A 26 3.75 5.04 7.88
CA VAL A 26 3.29 6.34 8.36
C VAL A 26 3.58 6.50 9.87
N LYS A 27 3.61 7.75 10.35
CA LYS A 27 3.95 8.06 11.74
C LYS A 27 2.93 7.55 12.75
N TYR A 28 1.66 7.45 12.35
CA TYR A 28 0.58 7.00 13.24
C TYR A 28 -0.66 6.57 12.46
N VAL A 29 -1.32 5.54 12.95
CA VAL A 29 -2.62 5.03 12.48
C VAL A 29 -3.55 4.89 13.68
N ASP A 30 -4.72 5.50 13.60
CA ASP A 30 -5.84 5.25 14.48
C ASP A 30 -6.51 3.93 14.04
N LEU A 31 -6.30 2.87 14.80
CA LEU A 31 -6.77 1.53 14.44
C LEU A 31 -8.30 1.48 14.32
N GLU A 32 -9.03 2.18 15.19
CA GLU A 32 -10.50 2.17 15.14
C GLU A 32 -11.02 2.76 13.84
N LYS A 33 -10.41 3.86 13.37
CA LYS A 33 -10.76 4.48 12.08
C LYS A 33 -10.33 3.64 10.89
N PHE A 34 -9.26 2.86 11.06
CA PHE A 34 -8.75 1.99 9.99
C PHE A 34 -9.66 0.77 9.76
N MET A 35 -10.35 0.30 10.81
CA MET A 35 -11.23 -0.88 10.72
C MET A 35 -12.34 -0.72 9.69
N GLY A 36 -12.94 -1.84 9.32
CA GLY A 36 -14.02 -1.94 8.34
C GLY A 36 -13.51 -2.31 6.95
N LYS A 37 -14.32 -2.02 5.95
CA LYS A 37 -14.11 -2.45 4.57
C LYS A 37 -13.23 -1.48 3.79
N TRP A 38 -12.34 -2.06 2.97
CA TRP A 38 -11.51 -1.37 1.98
C TRP A 38 -11.60 -2.10 0.64
N TYR A 39 -11.84 -1.37 -0.43
CA TYR A 39 -11.79 -1.90 -1.80
C TYR A 39 -10.36 -1.79 -2.32
N VAL A 40 -9.81 -2.88 -2.84
CA VAL A 40 -8.50 -2.89 -3.50
C VAL A 40 -8.66 -2.20 -4.86
N ILE A 41 -7.98 -1.10 -5.09
CA ILE A 41 -8.08 -0.30 -6.33
C ILE A 41 -6.95 -0.65 -7.30
N ALA A 42 -5.73 -0.79 -6.77
CA ALA A 42 -4.57 -1.24 -7.52
C ALA A 42 -3.66 -2.04 -6.59
N PHE A 43 -2.97 -3.04 -7.11
CA PHE A 43 -2.17 -3.94 -6.31
C PHE A 43 -1.06 -4.60 -7.13
N THR A 44 -0.04 -5.12 -6.45
CA THR A 44 0.90 -6.06 -7.04
C THR A 44 0.36 -7.47 -6.80
N PRO A 45 -0.03 -8.23 -7.85
CA PRO A 45 -0.54 -9.59 -7.69
C PRO A 45 0.46 -10.50 -6.99
N THR A 46 -0.08 -11.37 -6.16
CA THR A 46 0.65 -12.48 -5.53
C THR A 46 0.23 -13.80 -6.20
N PHE A 47 0.88 -14.89 -5.84
CA PHE A 47 0.48 -16.22 -6.34
C PHE A 47 -0.95 -16.63 -5.93
N VAL A 48 -1.54 -15.94 -4.93
CA VAL A 48 -2.88 -16.23 -4.41
C VAL A 48 -3.95 -15.49 -5.19
N ASP A 49 -3.67 -14.27 -5.65
CA ASP A 49 -4.63 -13.35 -6.21
C ASP A 49 -4.28 -12.86 -7.63
N GLU A 50 -3.44 -13.62 -8.34
CA GLU A 50 -3.20 -13.39 -9.78
C GLU A 50 -4.49 -13.57 -10.57
N GLY A 51 -4.89 -12.54 -11.31
CA GLY A 51 -6.15 -12.50 -12.04
C GLY A 51 -7.39 -12.21 -11.19
N ALA A 52 -7.20 -11.80 -9.94
CA ALA A 52 -8.33 -11.48 -9.06
C ALA A 52 -9.14 -10.27 -9.54
N GLU A 53 -10.45 -10.37 -9.33
CA GLU A 53 -11.43 -9.29 -9.53
C GLU A 53 -12.20 -9.08 -8.22
N ASN A 54 -12.80 -7.90 -8.05
CA ASN A 54 -13.66 -7.57 -6.91
C ASN A 54 -12.97 -7.66 -5.54
N GLY A 55 -11.68 -7.35 -5.46
CA GLY A 55 -10.87 -7.44 -4.24
C GLY A 55 -11.37 -6.51 -3.14
N ILE A 56 -11.63 -7.07 -1.96
CA ILE A 56 -12.08 -6.35 -0.77
C ILE A 56 -11.35 -6.90 0.45
N GLU A 57 -10.73 -6.02 1.23
CA GLU A 57 -10.20 -6.36 2.54
C GLU A 57 -11.11 -5.80 3.64
N THR A 58 -11.47 -6.63 4.61
CA THR A 58 -12.26 -6.23 5.78
C THR A 58 -11.44 -6.45 7.03
N TYR A 59 -11.28 -5.40 7.82
CA TYR A 59 -10.47 -5.39 9.05
C TYR A 59 -11.37 -5.28 10.28
N ARG A 60 -11.09 -6.07 11.31
CA ARG A 60 -11.77 -6.02 12.61
C ARG A 60 -10.74 -6.07 13.71
N LEU A 61 -10.86 -5.20 14.69
CA LEU A 61 -10.03 -5.23 15.90
C LEU A 61 -10.56 -6.32 16.83
N GLY A 62 -9.74 -7.34 17.08
CA GLY A 62 -10.05 -8.42 18.00
C GLY A 62 -9.91 -8.00 19.47
N GLU A 63 -10.53 -8.73 20.38
CA GLU A 63 -10.45 -8.48 21.82
C GLU A 63 -9.03 -8.64 22.38
N ASP A 64 -8.18 -9.42 21.70
CA ASP A 64 -6.78 -9.62 22.03
C ASP A 64 -5.84 -8.52 21.49
N GLY A 65 -6.41 -7.50 20.83
CA GLY A 65 -5.67 -6.39 20.21
C GLY A 65 -5.03 -6.73 18.86
N ASN A 66 -5.24 -7.95 18.34
CA ASN A 66 -4.86 -8.32 16.98
C ASN A 66 -5.92 -7.87 15.98
N ILE A 67 -5.54 -7.78 14.72
CA ILE A 67 -6.43 -7.39 13.63
C ILE A 67 -6.86 -8.65 12.86
N GLU A 68 -8.15 -8.94 12.85
CA GLU A 68 -8.72 -9.93 11.96
C GLU A 68 -8.85 -9.31 10.58
N ILE A 69 -8.31 -9.97 9.55
CA ILE A 69 -8.32 -9.50 8.16
C ILE A 69 -8.97 -10.58 7.32
N GLU A 70 -10.02 -10.20 6.59
CA GLU A 70 -10.68 -11.05 5.62
C GLU A 70 -10.49 -10.43 4.23
N TYR A 71 -9.71 -11.09 3.38
CA TYR A 71 -9.55 -10.71 1.97
C TYR A 71 -10.48 -11.56 1.12
N THR A 72 -11.38 -10.90 0.41
CA THR A 72 -12.33 -11.53 -0.51
C THR A 72 -12.12 -11.03 -1.93
N PHE A 73 -12.20 -11.91 -2.90
CA PHE A 73 -12.06 -11.59 -4.32
C PHE A 73 -12.75 -12.68 -5.16
N SER A 74 -12.70 -12.58 -6.47
CA SER A 74 -13.13 -13.65 -7.38
C SER A 74 -12.05 -13.90 -8.44
N ILE A 75 -11.88 -15.18 -8.83
CA ILE A 75 -11.05 -15.60 -9.96
C ILE A 75 -11.93 -16.44 -10.88
N ASP A 76 -11.98 -16.10 -12.17
CA ASP A 76 -12.82 -16.77 -13.16
C ASP A 76 -14.32 -16.88 -12.76
N GLY A 77 -14.78 -15.89 -11.97
CA GLY A 77 -16.15 -15.82 -11.45
C GLY A 77 -16.40 -16.65 -10.18
N GLU A 78 -15.42 -17.40 -9.68
CA GLU A 78 -15.50 -18.13 -8.42
C GLU A 78 -15.07 -17.24 -7.25
N PHE A 79 -15.86 -17.25 -6.17
CA PHE A 79 -15.61 -16.45 -4.96
C PHE A 79 -14.57 -17.12 -4.08
N GLU A 80 -13.58 -16.34 -3.65
CA GLU A 80 -12.53 -16.74 -2.71
C GLU A 80 -12.57 -15.86 -1.45
N SER A 81 -12.28 -16.47 -0.30
CA SER A 81 -12.13 -15.76 0.98
C SER A 81 -10.93 -16.30 1.75
N HIS A 82 -10.05 -15.39 2.13
CA HIS A 82 -8.81 -15.69 2.85
C HIS A 82 -8.75 -14.93 4.17
N LEU A 83 -8.67 -15.69 5.27
CA LEU A 83 -8.56 -15.14 6.62
C LEU A 83 -7.10 -15.01 7.04
N GLN A 84 -6.76 -13.86 7.59
CA GLN A 84 -5.43 -13.52 8.09
C GLN A 84 -5.54 -12.87 9.46
N THR A 85 -4.46 -12.89 10.22
CA THR A 85 -4.34 -12.13 11.47
C THR A 85 -3.19 -11.16 11.37
N GLY A 86 -3.46 -9.87 11.52
CA GLY A 86 -2.47 -8.82 11.67
C GLY A 86 -2.09 -8.64 13.14
N ILE A 87 -0.84 -8.92 13.49
CA ILE A 87 -0.31 -8.67 14.82
C ILE A 87 0.37 -7.31 14.79
N VAL A 88 -0.27 -6.32 15.42
CA VAL A 88 0.28 -4.97 15.54
C VAL A 88 1.59 -5.03 16.31
N GLN A 89 2.66 -4.51 15.73
CA GLN A 89 3.96 -4.52 16.39
C GLN A 89 4.03 -3.46 17.50
N PRO A 90 4.85 -3.66 18.54
CA PRO A 90 4.97 -2.75 19.67
C PRO A 90 5.78 -1.51 19.30
N ASP A 91 5.17 -0.68 18.45
CA ASP A 91 5.73 0.60 18.01
C ASP A 91 4.61 1.67 18.07
N PRO A 92 4.93 2.94 18.35
CA PRO A 92 3.93 3.96 18.58
C PRO A 92 3.12 4.34 17.33
N SER A 93 3.51 3.87 16.14
CA SER A 93 2.82 4.22 14.90
C SER A 93 1.52 3.43 14.68
N ASN A 94 1.36 2.24 15.25
CA ASN A 94 0.32 1.27 14.90
C ASN A 94 0.28 0.89 13.41
N ALA A 95 1.28 1.28 12.63
CA ALA A 95 1.29 1.14 11.16
C ALA A 95 2.11 -0.05 10.66
N LYS A 96 2.65 -0.83 11.57
CA LYS A 96 3.50 -1.99 11.27
C LYS A 96 2.92 -3.24 11.88
N TRP A 97 2.51 -4.19 11.03
CA TRP A 97 1.91 -5.44 11.47
C TRP A 97 2.68 -6.62 10.93
N ARG A 98 2.63 -7.73 11.67
CA ARG A 98 3.06 -9.04 11.15
C ARG A 98 1.81 -9.80 10.75
N LEU A 99 1.74 -10.28 9.50
CA LEU A 99 0.63 -11.10 9.06
C LEU A 99 0.87 -12.57 9.36
N LYS A 100 -0.14 -13.23 9.92
CA LYS A 100 -0.26 -14.68 9.97
C LYS A 100 -1.39 -15.12 9.05
N TYR A 101 -1.05 -15.94 8.08
CA TYR A 101 -2.01 -16.49 7.12
C TYR A 101 -2.68 -17.76 7.64
N ASN A 102 -1.92 -18.57 8.38
CA ASN A 102 -2.34 -19.75 9.14
C ASN A 102 -1.23 -20.04 10.15
N TRP A 103 -1.33 -21.16 10.87
CA TRP A 103 -0.33 -21.53 11.88
C TRP A 103 1.09 -21.80 11.33
N LEU A 104 1.24 -21.99 10.00
CA LEU A 104 2.51 -22.32 9.33
C LEU A 104 3.14 -21.14 8.58
N ILE A 105 2.33 -20.19 8.08
CA ILE A 105 2.79 -19.13 7.19
C ILE A 105 2.61 -17.79 7.88
N SER A 106 3.72 -17.10 8.12
CA SER A 106 3.71 -15.70 8.52
C SER A 106 4.51 -14.88 7.52
N PHE A 107 3.97 -13.73 7.14
CA PHE A 107 4.71 -12.73 6.37
C PHE A 107 5.22 -11.66 7.31
N ASP A 108 6.53 -11.39 7.23
CA ASP A 108 7.12 -10.31 7.99
C ASP A 108 6.75 -8.98 7.34
N TYR A 109 5.96 -8.21 8.10
CA TYR A 109 5.66 -6.80 7.92
C TYR A 109 4.74 -6.41 6.75
N TYR A 110 3.56 -6.09 7.15
CA TYR A 110 2.56 -5.33 6.45
C TYR A 110 2.66 -3.89 6.96
N LEU A 111 2.99 -2.96 6.10
CA LEU A 111 3.23 -1.57 6.45
C LEU A 111 2.12 -0.69 5.89
N ILE A 112 1.48 0.10 6.74
CA ILE A 112 0.63 1.20 6.26
C ILE A 112 1.56 2.34 5.88
N VAL A 113 1.79 2.54 4.57
CA VAL A 113 2.79 3.48 4.04
C VAL A 113 2.21 4.82 3.64
N GLU A 114 0.90 4.86 3.37
CA GLU A 114 0.11 6.09 3.25
C GLU A 114 -1.26 5.88 3.89
N ILE A 115 -1.80 6.92 4.50
CA ILE A 115 -3.16 6.99 5.00
C ILE A 115 -3.71 8.42 4.79
N ASP A 116 -4.87 8.50 4.18
CA ASP A 116 -5.59 9.77 4.06
C ASP A 116 -6.03 10.29 5.43
N PRO A 117 -5.93 11.60 5.73
CA PRO A 117 -6.35 12.15 7.01
C PRO A 117 -7.80 11.87 7.41
N LYS A 118 -8.67 11.67 6.42
CA LYS A 118 -10.08 11.28 6.63
C LYS A 118 -10.30 9.78 6.55
N TYR A 119 -9.25 8.99 6.32
CA TYR A 119 -9.32 7.53 6.13
C TYR A 119 -10.17 7.12 4.92
N GLU A 120 -10.15 7.92 3.85
CA GLU A 120 -10.86 7.62 2.60
C GLU A 120 -10.06 6.68 1.69
N TYR A 121 -8.71 6.76 1.73
CA TYR A 121 -7.82 5.80 1.07
C TYR A 121 -6.62 5.45 1.96
N THR A 122 -5.98 4.33 1.63
CA THR A 122 -4.73 3.88 2.25
C THR A 122 -3.85 3.18 1.23
N VAL A 123 -2.56 3.15 1.50
CA VAL A 123 -1.60 2.33 0.75
C VAL A 123 -0.88 1.43 1.72
N ILE A 124 -0.88 0.16 1.39
CA ILE A 124 -0.16 -0.88 2.12
C ILE A 124 1.05 -1.30 1.30
N GLY A 125 2.16 -1.49 1.95
CA GLY A 125 3.39 -1.97 1.32
C GLY A 125 4.14 -2.95 2.20
N VAL A 126 5.25 -3.44 1.67
CA VAL A 126 6.20 -4.31 2.37
C VAL A 126 7.59 -3.65 2.38
N PRO A 127 8.50 -4.02 3.32
CA PRO A 127 9.78 -3.33 3.50
C PRO A 127 10.67 -3.26 2.25
N ASP A 128 10.64 -4.29 1.41
CA ASP A 128 11.45 -4.40 0.18
C ASP A 128 10.75 -3.85 -1.07
N ARG A 129 9.52 -3.32 -0.92
CA ARG A 129 8.66 -2.78 -2.00
C ARG A 129 8.26 -3.80 -3.07
N SER A 130 8.39 -5.09 -2.78
CA SER A 130 7.99 -6.14 -3.73
C SER A 130 6.49 -6.20 -3.97
N TYR A 131 5.69 -5.76 -2.99
CA TYR A 131 4.22 -5.76 -3.05
C TYR A 131 3.65 -4.43 -2.55
N VAL A 132 2.52 -4.04 -3.13
CA VAL A 132 1.75 -2.86 -2.72
C VAL A 132 0.27 -3.07 -2.99
N TRP A 133 -0.58 -2.51 -2.12
CA TRP A 133 -2.03 -2.43 -2.28
C TRP A 133 -2.48 -0.99 -2.06
N VAL A 134 -3.11 -0.40 -3.06
CA VAL A 134 -3.81 0.88 -2.98
C VAL A 134 -5.27 0.57 -2.72
N MET A 135 -5.81 1.03 -1.61
CA MET A 135 -7.17 0.72 -1.21
C MET A 135 -7.98 1.98 -0.93
N SER A 136 -9.30 1.89 -1.11
CA SER A 136 -10.24 2.99 -0.89
C SER A 136 -11.48 2.51 -0.14
N ARG A 137 -12.14 3.41 0.59
CA ARG A 137 -13.47 3.15 1.17
C ARG A 137 -14.56 3.02 0.12
N GLU A 138 -14.32 3.61 -1.04
CA GLU A 138 -15.24 3.55 -2.17
C GLU A 138 -14.73 2.60 -3.26
N LYS A 139 -15.65 1.91 -3.93
CA LYS A 139 -15.37 0.98 -5.04
C LYS A 139 -14.69 1.67 -6.24
N LYS A 140 -14.85 2.98 -6.34
CA LYS A 140 -14.22 3.82 -7.38
C LYS A 140 -13.43 4.93 -6.71
N MET A 141 -12.16 5.01 -7.06
CA MET A 141 -11.30 6.13 -6.71
C MET A 141 -11.26 7.12 -7.88
N ASP A 142 -11.17 8.41 -7.57
CA ASP A 142 -10.93 9.43 -8.60
C ASP A 142 -9.62 9.13 -9.35
N GLU A 143 -9.66 9.21 -10.68
CA GLU A 143 -8.52 8.83 -11.52
C GLU A 143 -7.30 9.73 -11.27
N LYS A 144 -7.52 11.02 -11.05
CA LYS A 144 -6.43 11.95 -10.74
C LYS A 144 -5.77 11.59 -9.42
N GLN A 145 -6.57 11.27 -8.40
CA GLN A 145 -6.06 10.83 -7.09
C GLN A 145 -5.25 9.53 -7.21
N LEU A 146 -5.74 8.55 -7.98
CA LEU A 146 -5.01 7.30 -8.20
C LEU A 146 -3.67 7.56 -8.90
N VAL A 147 -3.65 8.40 -9.94
CA VAL A 147 -2.41 8.77 -10.65
C VAL A 147 -1.42 9.47 -9.71
N GLU A 148 -1.89 10.35 -8.84
CA GLU A 148 -1.03 11.01 -7.85
C GLU A 148 -0.43 10.01 -6.85
N ILE A 149 -1.21 9.03 -6.36
CA ILE A 149 -0.73 7.95 -5.50
C ILE A 149 0.33 7.11 -6.22
N LEU A 150 0.03 6.65 -7.44
CA LEU A 150 0.95 5.84 -8.22
C LEU A 150 2.25 6.59 -8.55
N THR A 151 2.18 7.90 -8.78
CA THR A 151 3.38 8.74 -8.99
C THR A 151 4.26 8.74 -7.74
N ARG A 152 3.70 8.92 -6.55
CA ARG A 152 4.45 8.85 -5.29
C ARG A 152 5.06 7.46 -5.05
N LEU A 153 4.33 6.39 -5.40
CA LEU A 153 4.85 5.02 -5.30
C LEU A 153 6.06 4.82 -6.22
N LYS A 154 6.00 5.33 -7.45
CA LYS A 154 7.14 5.32 -8.38
C LYS A 154 8.34 6.05 -7.80
N GLU A 155 8.14 7.25 -7.23
CA GLU A 155 9.18 8.05 -6.58
C GLU A 155 9.79 7.33 -5.37
N ARG A 156 8.99 6.47 -4.69
CA ARG A 156 9.43 5.63 -3.57
C ARG A 156 10.12 4.33 -4.02
N GLY A 157 10.21 4.07 -5.33
CA GLY A 157 10.93 2.94 -5.91
C GLY A 157 10.13 1.65 -6.06
N TYR A 158 8.80 1.73 -6.04
CA TYR A 158 7.96 0.58 -6.42
C TYR A 158 8.04 0.31 -7.92
N ASP A 159 7.99 -0.97 -8.30
CA ASP A 159 7.97 -1.42 -9.68
C ASP A 159 6.57 -1.23 -10.29
N MET A 160 6.42 -0.17 -11.07
CA MET A 160 5.13 0.19 -11.66
C MET A 160 4.63 -0.80 -12.71
N GLU A 161 5.53 -1.61 -13.30
CA GLU A 161 5.14 -2.62 -14.28
C GLU A 161 4.41 -3.81 -13.66
N LYS A 162 4.58 -4.02 -12.34
CA LYS A 162 3.93 -5.07 -11.58
C LYS A 162 2.61 -4.65 -10.95
N ILE A 163 2.26 -3.37 -10.99
CA ILE A 163 1.03 -2.89 -10.37
C ILE A 163 -0.12 -2.98 -11.36
N GLU A 164 -1.12 -3.76 -11.00
CA GLU A 164 -2.35 -3.94 -11.76
C GLU A 164 -3.51 -3.19 -11.13
N ARG A 165 -4.48 -2.80 -11.95
CA ARG A 165 -5.75 -2.23 -11.46
C ARG A 165 -6.74 -3.35 -11.19
N MET A 166 -7.36 -3.30 -10.02
CA MET A 166 -8.46 -4.23 -9.68
C MET A 166 -9.65 -3.98 -10.60
N LYS A 167 -10.16 -5.05 -11.19
CA LYS A 167 -11.41 -5.01 -11.94
C LYS A 167 -12.58 -5.25 -11.00
N PHE A 168 -13.63 -4.50 -11.20
CA PHE A 168 -14.89 -4.70 -10.49
C PHE A 168 -15.98 -5.02 -11.51
N SER A 169 -16.41 -6.29 -11.52
CA SER A 169 -17.56 -6.73 -12.29
C SER A 169 -18.86 -6.16 -11.69
N SER A 170 -19.85 -5.97 -12.56
CA SER A 170 -21.17 -5.40 -12.24
C SER A 170 -22.04 -6.37 -11.45
#